data_ff9b9bfe4b7b94df9d6e288c726c995d
#
_entry.id   ff9b9bfe4b7b94df9d6e288c726c995d
#
_cell.length_a   1.000
_cell.length_b   1.000
_cell.length_c   1.000
_cell.angle_alpha   90.00
_cell.angle_beta   90.00
_cell.angle_gamma   90.00
#
_symmetry.space_group_name_H-M   'P 1'
#
loop_
_entity.id
_entity.type
_entity.pdbx_description
1 polymer ?
#
loop_
_entity_poly.entity_id
_entity_poly.type
_entity_poly.pdbx_seq_one_letter_code
_entity_poly.pdbx_strand_id
1 'polypeptide(L)'
;MIDRDGYRPNVAIVLCNAKNEVFWGKRIKEHAWQFPQGGIKMGESPEDAMYRELEEETGLLREHVKILGRTKGWLHYHVPSHWIKREWRGTYKGQKQIWYLLRLIGRDHDIRLRASTHPEFDAWRWHDYWVPLDNVIEFKRDVYRQALQQLVRYLDHSPRTQHGVNRSVARTSLSSTGAYPVIVTDVGDNVTGLATDLAIDAPSVQAG
;
A
#
# COMPACT_ATOMS: atom_id res chain seq x y z
N MET A 1 -3.31 -14.40 13.22
CA MET A 1 -4.38 -15.34 13.63
C MET A 1 -5.43 -15.37 12.53
N ILE A 2 -6.02 -16.54 12.23
CA ILE A 2 -7.14 -16.70 11.28
C ILE A 2 -8.42 -16.70 12.11
N ASP A 3 -9.47 -16.04 11.63
CA ASP A 3 -10.77 -16.04 12.28
C ASP A 3 -11.57 -17.34 12.02
N ARG A 4 -12.78 -17.44 12.61
CA ARG A 4 -13.65 -18.63 12.47
C ARG A 4 -14.12 -18.85 11.02
N ASP A 5 -14.13 -17.80 10.20
CA ASP A 5 -14.57 -17.86 8.81
C ASP A 5 -13.44 -18.20 7.83
N GLY A 6 -12.21 -18.34 8.33
CA GLY A 6 -11.01 -18.67 7.56
C GLY A 6 -10.27 -17.46 6.98
N TYR A 7 -10.53 -16.23 7.48
CA TYR A 7 -9.84 -15.03 7.03
C TYR A 7 -8.86 -14.52 8.07
N ARG A 8 -7.72 -13.99 7.59
CA ARG A 8 -6.78 -13.24 8.43
C ARG A 8 -7.20 -11.77 8.49
N PRO A 9 -7.52 -11.22 9.68
CA PRO A 9 -7.73 -9.79 9.84
C PRO A 9 -6.48 -8.99 9.50
N ASN A 10 -6.65 -7.92 8.73
CA ASN A 10 -5.57 -7.12 8.19
C ASN A 10 -6.01 -5.65 8.04
N VAL A 11 -5.06 -4.75 7.99
CA VAL A 11 -5.26 -3.35 7.62
C VAL A 11 -4.52 -3.04 6.34
N ALA A 12 -5.05 -2.11 5.54
CA ALA A 12 -4.38 -1.60 4.35
C ALA A 12 -4.43 -0.07 4.34
N ILE A 13 -3.41 0.55 3.78
CA ILE A 13 -3.17 1.99 3.89
C ILE A 13 -3.06 2.60 2.51
N VAL A 14 -3.98 3.49 2.17
CA VAL A 14 -3.87 4.39 1.03
C VAL A 14 -3.30 5.70 1.55
N LEU A 15 -1.99 5.88 1.47
CA LEU A 15 -1.31 7.12 1.83
C LEU A 15 -1.33 8.05 0.62
N CYS A 16 -1.84 9.28 0.76
CA CYS A 16 -1.86 10.27 -0.31
C CYS A 16 -1.11 11.54 0.07
N ASN A 17 -0.52 12.20 -0.93
CA ASN A 17 0.11 13.51 -0.81
C ASN A 17 -0.90 14.65 -1.04
N ALA A 18 -0.44 15.90 -0.95
CA ALA A 18 -1.28 17.09 -1.16
C ALA A 18 -1.90 17.19 -2.56
N LYS A 19 -1.39 16.46 -3.54
CA LYS A 19 -1.92 16.40 -4.90
C LYS A 19 -2.94 15.28 -5.11
N ASN A 20 -3.26 14.53 -4.05
CA ASN A 20 -4.07 13.29 -4.09
C ASN A 20 -3.41 12.14 -4.89
N GLU A 21 -2.10 12.22 -5.14
CA GLU A 21 -1.34 11.07 -5.62
C GLU A 21 -1.12 10.10 -4.47
N VAL A 22 -1.11 8.81 -4.75
CA VAL A 22 -1.01 7.75 -3.73
C VAL A 22 0.37 7.09 -3.72
N PHE A 23 0.85 6.77 -2.53
CA PHE A 23 2.06 5.98 -2.34
C PHE A 23 1.87 4.59 -2.95
N TRP A 24 2.84 4.16 -3.77
CA TRP A 24 2.85 2.85 -4.37
C TRP A 24 4.21 2.21 -4.13
N GLY A 25 4.27 1.16 -3.31
CA GLY A 25 5.49 0.49 -2.87
C GLY A 25 5.80 -0.74 -3.71
N LYS A 26 7.07 -0.89 -4.11
CA LYS A 26 7.59 -2.07 -4.78
C LYS A 26 8.10 -3.06 -3.75
N ARG A 27 7.58 -4.26 -3.75
CA ARG A 27 7.99 -5.32 -2.81
C ARG A 27 9.42 -5.79 -3.09
N ILE A 28 10.18 -6.00 -2.01
CA ILE A 28 11.54 -6.54 -2.07
C ILE A 28 11.50 -7.93 -2.73
N LYS A 29 12.43 -8.15 -3.67
CA LYS A 29 12.60 -9.42 -4.41
C LYS A 29 11.42 -9.84 -5.27
N GLU A 30 10.43 -8.99 -5.44
CA GLU A 30 9.26 -9.24 -6.27
C GLU A 30 9.09 -8.15 -7.32
N HIS A 31 8.51 -8.51 -8.46
CA HIS A 31 8.07 -7.52 -9.46
C HIS A 31 6.66 -6.99 -9.15
N ALA A 32 6.24 -7.09 -7.89
CA ALA A 32 4.91 -6.71 -7.45
C ALA A 32 4.94 -5.38 -6.71
N TRP A 33 3.92 -4.58 -6.96
CA TRP A 33 3.68 -3.30 -6.30
C TRP A 33 2.39 -3.39 -5.49
N GLN A 34 2.37 -2.75 -4.33
CA GLN A 34 1.18 -2.75 -3.47
C GLN A 34 1.14 -1.53 -2.54
N PHE A 35 -0.02 -1.30 -1.95
CA PHE A 35 -0.17 -0.41 -0.80
C PHE A 35 0.39 -1.05 0.47
N PRO A 36 0.88 -0.26 1.44
CA PRO A 36 1.25 -0.74 2.77
C PRO A 36 0.07 -1.46 3.42
N GLN A 37 0.36 -2.62 4.02
CA GLN A 37 -0.68 -3.45 4.63
C GLN A 37 -0.08 -4.47 5.58
N GLY A 38 -0.80 -4.83 6.64
CA GLY A 38 -0.36 -5.93 7.48
C GLY A 38 -1.40 -6.48 8.44
N GLY A 39 -1.05 -7.55 9.12
CA GLY A 39 -1.96 -8.28 9.97
C GLY A 39 -2.23 -7.60 11.31
N ILE A 40 -3.48 -7.66 11.77
CA ILE A 40 -3.87 -7.21 13.09
C ILE A 40 -3.45 -8.26 14.12
N LYS A 41 -2.70 -7.85 15.14
CA LYS A 41 -2.26 -8.71 16.24
C LYS A 41 -3.39 -8.94 17.25
N MET A 42 -3.25 -9.96 18.09
CA MET A 42 -4.25 -10.23 19.14
C MET A 42 -4.32 -9.05 20.12
N GLY A 43 -5.54 -8.55 20.37
CA GLY A 43 -5.78 -7.42 21.26
C GLY A 43 -5.46 -6.04 20.64
N GLU A 44 -4.96 -6.01 19.40
CA GLU A 44 -4.66 -4.77 18.70
C GLU A 44 -5.92 -4.22 18.00
N SER A 45 -6.14 -2.91 18.10
CA SER A 45 -7.19 -2.28 17.31
C SER A 45 -6.77 -2.13 15.83
N PRO A 46 -7.72 -2.07 14.89
CA PRO A 46 -7.38 -1.81 13.48
C PRO A 46 -6.60 -0.50 13.28
N GLU A 47 -6.85 0.51 14.09
CA GLU A 47 -6.15 1.80 13.99
C GLU A 47 -4.70 1.70 14.50
N ASP A 48 -4.47 0.99 15.62
CA ASP A 48 -3.11 0.77 16.12
C ASP A 48 -2.31 -0.11 15.15
N ALA A 49 -2.93 -1.16 14.58
CA ALA A 49 -2.31 -1.96 13.54
C ALA A 49 -1.93 -1.11 12.33
N MET A 50 -2.80 -0.21 11.89
CA MET A 50 -2.55 0.68 10.77
C MET A 50 -1.33 1.58 11.03
N TYR A 51 -1.21 2.19 12.21
CA TYR A 51 -0.05 3.02 12.53
C TYR A 51 1.24 2.22 12.66
N ARG A 52 1.18 1.03 13.24
CA ARG A 52 2.34 0.13 13.33
C ARG A 52 2.82 -0.30 11.95
N GLU A 53 1.93 -0.75 11.07
CA GLU A 53 2.28 -1.15 9.70
C GLU A 53 2.79 0.04 8.87
N LEU A 54 2.21 1.25 9.07
CA LEU A 54 2.71 2.47 8.44
C LEU A 54 4.17 2.73 8.83
N GLU A 55 4.49 2.64 10.12
CA GLU A 55 5.85 2.84 10.62
C GLU A 55 6.80 1.72 10.14
N GLU A 56 6.40 0.45 10.27
CA GLU A 56 7.20 -0.71 9.87
C GLU A 56 7.56 -0.69 8.38
N GLU A 57 6.62 -0.30 7.50
CA GLU A 57 6.81 -0.37 6.05
C GLU A 57 7.27 0.94 5.40
N THR A 58 7.01 2.09 6.01
CA THR A 58 7.32 3.40 5.42
C THR A 58 8.20 4.30 6.30
N GLY A 59 8.40 3.96 7.56
CA GLY A 59 9.10 4.80 8.54
C GLY A 59 8.32 6.02 9.01
N LEU A 60 7.09 6.19 8.55
CA LEU A 60 6.25 7.33 8.94
C LEU A 60 5.61 7.10 10.30
N LEU A 61 5.73 8.08 11.18
CA LEU A 61 5.09 8.11 12.49
C LEU A 61 3.68 8.74 12.40
N ARG A 62 2.93 8.62 13.50
CA ARG A 62 1.56 9.16 13.63
C ARG A 62 1.49 10.68 13.31
N GLU A 63 2.47 11.45 13.76
CA GLU A 63 2.57 12.88 13.52
C GLU A 63 2.82 13.27 12.05
N HIS A 64 3.29 12.34 11.21
CA HIS A 64 3.53 12.60 9.79
C HIS A 64 2.28 12.47 8.94
N VAL A 65 1.17 11.97 9.50
CA VAL A 65 -0.04 11.67 8.73
C VAL A 65 -1.31 12.13 9.43
N LYS A 66 -2.35 12.35 8.64
CA LYS A 66 -3.71 12.61 9.11
C LYS A 66 -4.66 11.57 8.51
N ILE A 67 -5.46 10.90 9.34
CA ILE A 67 -6.53 10.03 8.85
C ILE A 67 -7.60 10.90 8.19
N LEU A 68 -7.89 10.65 6.91
CA LEU A 68 -8.99 11.27 6.19
C LEU A 68 -10.27 10.44 6.30
N GLY A 69 -10.15 9.13 6.31
CA GLY A 69 -11.27 8.22 6.44
C GLY A 69 -10.87 6.76 6.37
N ARG A 70 -11.87 5.90 6.48
CA ARG A 70 -11.70 4.45 6.35
C ARG A 70 -12.90 3.80 5.68
N THR A 71 -12.77 2.55 5.25
CA THR A 71 -13.90 1.75 4.77
C THR A 71 -14.93 1.53 5.86
N LYS A 72 -16.20 1.39 5.49
CA LYS A 72 -17.31 1.21 6.43
C LYS A 72 -17.24 -0.12 7.19
N GLY A 73 -16.63 -1.13 6.59
CA GLY A 73 -16.53 -2.47 7.15
C GLY A 73 -15.39 -3.25 6.53
N TRP A 74 -15.35 -4.53 6.85
CA TRP A 74 -14.36 -5.47 6.33
C TRP A 74 -14.58 -5.73 4.85
N LEU A 75 -13.53 -5.57 4.06
CA LEU A 75 -13.46 -6.01 2.68
C LEU A 75 -12.66 -7.32 2.60
N HIS A 76 -13.13 -8.26 1.81
CA HIS A 76 -12.56 -9.61 1.75
C HIS A 76 -11.96 -9.88 0.38
N TYR A 77 -10.88 -10.64 0.36
CA TYR A 77 -10.41 -11.28 -0.86
C TYR A 77 -9.94 -12.70 -0.58
N HIS A 78 -10.08 -13.56 -1.58
CA HIS A 78 -9.59 -14.93 -1.52
C HIS A 78 -8.18 -15.02 -2.11
N VAL A 79 -7.35 -15.83 -1.47
CA VAL A 79 -6.03 -16.17 -2.00
C VAL A 79 -6.18 -17.46 -2.81
N PRO A 80 -5.73 -17.50 -4.07
CA PRO A 80 -5.77 -18.73 -4.87
C PRO A 80 -5.06 -19.90 -4.16
N SER A 81 -5.63 -21.09 -4.23
CA SER A 81 -5.17 -22.26 -3.46
C SER A 81 -3.71 -22.64 -3.70
N HIS A 82 -3.19 -22.38 -4.91
CA HIS A 82 -1.79 -22.63 -5.26
C HIS A 82 -0.81 -21.66 -4.61
N TRP A 83 -1.29 -20.50 -4.07
CA TRP A 83 -0.51 -19.53 -3.32
C TRP A 83 -0.56 -19.77 -1.80
N ILE A 84 -1.45 -20.68 -1.36
CA ILE A 84 -1.61 -21.00 0.05
C ILE A 84 -0.61 -22.09 0.42
N LYS A 85 0.19 -21.86 1.47
CA LYS A 85 1.11 -22.85 2.01
C LYS A 85 0.35 -24.12 2.37
N ARG A 86 0.98 -25.29 2.13
CA ARG A 86 0.34 -26.60 2.26
C ARG A 86 -0.31 -26.82 3.62
N GLU A 87 0.35 -26.37 4.68
CA GLU A 87 -0.10 -26.50 6.07
C GLU A 87 -1.35 -25.65 6.40
N TRP A 88 -1.69 -24.68 5.54
CA TRP A 88 -2.81 -23.75 5.71
C TRP A 88 -4.00 -24.06 4.81
N ARG A 89 -3.83 -25.04 3.91
CA ARG A 89 -4.88 -25.44 2.99
C ARG A 89 -6.06 -26.02 3.76
N GLY A 90 -7.27 -25.62 3.39
CA GLY A 90 -8.51 -26.04 4.04
C GLY A 90 -8.96 -25.15 5.21
N THR A 91 -8.04 -24.39 5.84
CA THR A 91 -8.38 -23.48 6.94
C THR A 91 -8.32 -22.02 6.52
N TYR A 92 -7.31 -21.64 5.73
CA TYR A 92 -7.10 -20.26 5.29
C TYR A 92 -7.74 -20.03 3.92
N LYS A 93 -8.61 -19.04 3.83
CA LYS A 93 -9.29 -18.65 2.58
C LYS A 93 -8.70 -17.37 1.97
N GLY A 94 -8.21 -16.47 2.82
CA GLY A 94 -7.74 -15.17 2.38
C GLY A 94 -7.69 -14.16 3.52
N GLN A 95 -7.78 -12.89 3.18
CA GLN A 95 -7.74 -11.80 4.17
C GLN A 95 -9.04 -11.02 4.17
N LYS A 96 -9.37 -10.47 5.34
CA LYS A 96 -10.37 -9.40 5.51
C LYS A 96 -9.67 -8.14 5.97
N GLN A 97 -9.96 -7.03 5.33
CA GLN A 97 -9.20 -5.79 5.48
C GLN A 97 -10.09 -4.60 5.85
N ILE A 98 -9.65 -3.79 6.80
CA ILE A 98 -10.09 -2.41 6.96
C ILE A 98 -9.07 -1.53 6.25
N TRP A 99 -9.54 -0.68 5.33
CA TRP A 99 -8.70 0.23 4.56
C TRP A 99 -8.79 1.64 5.13
N TYR A 100 -7.64 2.26 5.32
CA TYR A 100 -7.50 3.64 5.77
C TYR A 100 -6.99 4.53 4.64
N LEU A 101 -7.54 5.73 4.52
CA LEU A 101 -7.00 6.80 3.70
C LEU A 101 -6.29 7.79 4.60
N LEU A 102 -5.00 7.95 4.39
CA LEU A 102 -4.14 8.87 5.15
C LEU A 102 -3.64 9.99 4.25
N ARG A 103 -3.54 11.20 4.79
CA ARG A 103 -2.86 12.33 4.17
C ARG A 103 -1.47 12.46 4.76
N LEU A 104 -0.42 12.46 3.93
CA LEU A 104 0.91 12.87 4.35
C LEU A 104 0.88 14.37 4.67
N ILE A 105 1.18 14.72 5.90
CA ILE A 105 1.39 16.09 6.38
C ILE A 105 2.88 16.38 6.64
N GLY A 106 3.69 15.33 6.71
CA GLY A 106 5.15 15.37 6.66
C GLY A 106 5.66 15.65 5.25
N ARG A 107 6.90 15.31 5.01
CA ARG A 107 7.59 15.48 3.72
C ARG A 107 7.98 14.14 3.13
N ASP A 108 8.22 14.09 1.82
CA ASP A 108 8.62 12.85 1.12
C ASP A 108 9.89 12.22 1.72
N HIS A 109 10.81 13.03 2.26
CA HIS A 109 12.04 12.52 2.89
C HIS A 109 11.82 11.89 4.28
N ASP A 110 10.63 12.04 4.87
CA ASP A 110 10.25 11.33 6.10
C ASP A 110 9.93 9.86 5.81
N ILE A 111 9.68 9.51 4.54
CA ILE A 111 9.47 8.13 4.09
C ILE A 111 10.82 7.41 4.06
N ARG A 112 10.98 6.40 4.91
CA ARG A 112 12.20 5.62 5.09
C ARG A 112 11.90 4.13 5.05
N LEU A 113 11.97 3.52 3.87
CA LEU A 113 11.63 2.11 3.66
C LEU A 113 12.48 1.12 4.49
N ARG A 114 13.60 1.57 5.04
CA ARG A 114 14.54 0.76 5.84
C ARG A 114 14.53 1.11 7.32
N ALA A 115 13.47 1.75 7.80
CA ALA A 115 13.34 2.08 9.21
C ALA A 115 13.16 0.82 10.08
N SER A 116 12.57 -0.25 9.52
CA SER A 116 12.36 -1.51 10.22
C SER A 116 13.49 -2.53 9.91
N THR A 117 13.61 -3.53 10.78
CA THR A 117 14.56 -4.65 10.60
C THR A 117 14.13 -5.62 9.49
N HIS A 118 12.87 -5.57 9.09
CA HIS A 118 12.28 -6.43 8.05
C HIS A 118 11.54 -5.54 7.02
N PRO A 119 12.28 -4.82 6.17
CA PRO A 119 11.66 -3.93 5.20
C PRO A 119 10.87 -4.74 4.15
N GLU A 120 9.67 -4.25 3.81
CA GLU A 120 8.81 -4.87 2.80
C GLU A 120 9.03 -4.30 1.40
N PHE A 121 9.45 -3.02 1.30
CA PHE A 121 9.63 -2.32 0.05
C PHE A 121 11.08 -1.93 -0.19
N ASP A 122 11.53 -2.02 -1.47
CA ASP A 122 12.85 -1.54 -1.92
C ASP A 122 12.79 -0.24 -2.72
N ALA A 123 11.60 0.11 -3.22
CA ALA A 123 11.34 1.36 -3.91
C ALA A 123 9.90 1.81 -3.68
N TRP A 124 9.64 3.09 -3.92
CA TRP A 124 8.30 3.64 -3.90
C TRP A 124 8.18 4.82 -4.87
N ARG A 125 6.94 5.20 -5.17
CA ARG A 125 6.62 6.37 -5.99
C ARG A 125 5.22 6.88 -5.70
N TRP A 126 4.95 8.13 -6.04
CA TRP A 126 3.61 8.66 -6.14
C TRP A 126 2.95 8.25 -7.45
N HIS A 127 1.68 7.93 -7.40
CA HIS A 127 0.86 7.60 -8.56
C HIS A 127 -0.51 8.25 -8.49
N ASP A 128 -1.14 8.46 -9.66
CA ASP A 128 -2.54 8.83 -9.69
C ASP A 128 -3.38 7.80 -8.95
N TYR A 129 -4.41 8.29 -8.27
CA TYR A 129 -5.23 7.51 -7.32
C TYR A 129 -5.73 6.16 -7.85
N TRP A 130 -6.06 6.08 -9.14
CA TRP A 130 -6.65 4.88 -9.74
C TRP A 130 -5.64 3.91 -10.38
N VAL A 131 -4.43 4.35 -10.65
CA VAL A 131 -3.37 3.53 -11.29
C VAL A 131 -3.09 2.20 -10.56
N PRO A 132 -3.15 2.12 -9.21
CA PRO A 132 -2.98 0.86 -8.50
C PRO A 132 -3.92 -0.26 -8.94
N LEU A 133 -5.13 0.04 -9.43
CA LEU A 133 -6.08 -0.98 -9.91
C LEU A 133 -5.56 -1.76 -11.12
N ASP A 134 -4.77 -1.11 -11.98
CA ASP A 134 -4.26 -1.72 -13.20
C ASP A 134 -2.99 -2.54 -12.95
N ASN A 135 -2.32 -2.28 -11.83
CA ASN A 135 -1.00 -2.83 -11.52
C ASN A 135 -0.99 -3.83 -10.35
N VAL A 136 -2.08 -3.93 -9.60
CA VAL A 136 -2.17 -4.90 -8.50
C VAL A 136 -2.42 -6.30 -9.05
N ILE A 137 -1.91 -7.31 -8.32
CA ILE A 137 -2.16 -8.71 -8.65
C ILE A 137 -3.67 -9.01 -8.75
N GLU A 138 -4.05 -9.82 -9.73
CA GLU A 138 -5.46 -10.00 -10.15
C GLU A 138 -6.41 -10.35 -9.00
N PHE A 139 -6.06 -11.30 -8.15
CA PHE A 139 -6.94 -11.72 -7.05
C PHE A 139 -7.18 -10.65 -5.97
N LYS A 140 -6.39 -9.57 -5.95
CA LYS A 140 -6.59 -8.39 -5.08
C LYS A 140 -7.34 -7.25 -5.78
N ARG A 141 -7.55 -7.30 -7.09
CA ARG A 141 -8.11 -6.16 -7.85
C ARG A 141 -9.49 -5.72 -7.36
N ASP A 142 -10.35 -6.67 -7.02
CA ASP A 142 -11.70 -6.35 -6.56
C ASP A 142 -11.72 -5.69 -5.18
N VAL A 143 -10.92 -6.15 -4.23
CA VAL A 143 -10.83 -5.51 -2.91
C VAL A 143 -10.24 -4.11 -3.01
N TYR A 144 -9.24 -3.91 -3.88
CA TYR A 144 -8.69 -2.57 -4.17
C TYR A 144 -9.75 -1.65 -4.77
N ARG A 145 -10.52 -2.12 -5.77
CA ARG A 145 -11.60 -1.34 -6.38
C ARG A 145 -12.63 -0.91 -5.33
N GLN A 146 -13.11 -1.84 -4.53
CA GLN A 146 -14.09 -1.55 -3.48
C GLN A 146 -13.56 -0.54 -2.45
N ALA A 147 -12.30 -0.70 -2.02
CA ALA A 147 -11.66 0.20 -1.08
C ALA A 147 -11.51 1.61 -1.65
N LEU A 148 -10.91 1.74 -2.84
CA LEU A 148 -10.69 3.04 -3.48
C LEU A 148 -12.01 3.76 -3.78
N GLN A 149 -13.06 3.05 -4.22
CA GLN A 149 -14.39 3.62 -4.43
C GLN A 149 -15.02 4.15 -3.13
N GLN A 150 -14.79 3.49 -2.00
CA GLN A 150 -15.27 3.98 -0.71
C GLN A 150 -14.45 5.15 -0.18
N LEU A 151 -13.16 5.20 -0.47
CA LEU A 151 -12.23 6.17 0.12
C LEU A 151 -12.15 7.48 -0.68
N VAL A 152 -12.39 7.46 -1.99
CA VAL A 152 -12.26 8.64 -2.85
C VAL A 152 -13.07 9.85 -2.38
N ARG A 153 -14.20 9.62 -1.71
CA ARG A 153 -15.07 10.71 -1.17
C ARG A 153 -14.40 11.52 -0.05
N TYR A 154 -13.34 11.00 0.57
CA TYR A 154 -12.59 11.70 1.61
C TYR A 154 -11.42 12.52 1.06
N LEU A 155 -11.12 12.41 -0.24
CA LEU A 155 -10.15 13.29 -0.89
C LEU A 155 -10.75 14.67 -1.04
N ASP A 156 -9.95 15.69 -0.73
CA ASP A 156 -10.37 17.08 -0.93
C ASP A 156 -10.64 17.32 -2.43
N HIS A 157 -11.87 17.63 -2.75
CA HIS A 157 -12.29 18.04 -4.08
C HIS A 157 -12.16 19.58 -4.26
N SER A 158 -11.34 20.24 -3.45
CA SER A 158 -11.08 21.67 -3.62
C SER A 158 -10.54 21.92 -5.03
N PRO A 159 -11.22 22.74 -5.85
CA PRO A 159 -10.69 23.09 -7.16
C PRO A 159 -9.31 23.71 -6.94
N ARG A 160 -8.31 23.22 -7.68
CA ARG A 160 -6.98 23.83 -7.71
C ARG A 160 -7.17 25.33 -7.97
N THR A 161 -6.86 26.17 -6.99
CA THR A 161 -6.74 27.59 -7.21
C THR A 161 -5.60 27.75 -8.23
N GLN A 162 -5.98 27.97 -9.47
CA GLN A 162 -5.05 28.38 -10.52
C GLN A 162 -4.56 29.76 -10.11
N HIS A 163 -3.40 29.83 -9.46
CA HIS A 163 -2.65 31.06 -9.40
C HIS A 163 -2.23 31.36 -10.83
N GLY A 164 -2.81 32.44 -11.34
CA GLY A 164 -2.66 32.87 -12.70
C GLY A 164 -1.20 32.99 -13.12
N VAL A 165 -0.85 32.30 -14.17
CA VAL A 165 0.31 32.60 -14.99
C VAL A 165 -0.19 32.98 -16.37
N ASN A 166 0.13 34.19 -16.71
CA ASN A 166 -0.19 34.92 -17.92
C ASN A 166 0.21 34.14 -19.17
N ARG A 167 -0.62 34.22 -20.19
CA ARG A 167 -0.45 33.66 -21.52
C ARG A 167 0.85 34.08 -22.17
N SER A 168 1.60 33.14 -22.69
CA SER A 168 2.21 33.27 -24.00
C SER A 168 2.15 31.93 -24.73
N VAL A 169 1.62 31.99 -25.95
CA VAL A 169 1.35 30.86 -26.83
C VAL A 169 2.66 30.39 -27.45
N ALA A 170 2.97 29.12 -27.27
CA ALA A 170 3.80 28.40 -28.23
C ALA A 170 3.24 26.98 -28.39
N ARG A 171 2.71 26.72 -29.59
CA ARG A 171 2.36 25.37 -30.05
C ARG A 171 3.63 24.59 -30.29
N THR A 172 3.79 23.46 -29.64
CA THR A 172 4.64 22.37 -30.12
C THR A 172 4.03 21.05 -29.71
N SER A 173 3.89 20.18 -30.68
CA SER A 173 3.24 18.87 -30.62
C SER A 173 4.03 17.85 -29.82
N LEU A 174 3.32 17.17 -29.04
CA LEU A 174 3.41 15.94 -28.30
C LEU A 174 4.21 14.75 -28.72
N SER A 175 4.85 14.10 -27.77
CA SER A 175 4.75 12.65 -27.63
C SER A 175 4.59 12.28 -26.14
N SER A 176 3.61 11.46 -25.86
CA SER A 176 3.23 10.98 -24.54
C SER A 176 4.05 9.77 -24.15
N THR A 177 4.91 9.90 -23.16
CA THR A 177 5.34 8.77 -22.34
C THR A 177 5.63 9.34 -20.95
N GLY A 178 4.65 9.25 -20.08
CA GLY A 178 4.76 9.69 -18.69
C GLY A 178 5.59 8.72 -17.88
N ALA A 179 6.89 8.94 -17.82
CA ALA A 179 7.76 8.30 -16.85
C ALA A 179 7.73 9.12 -15.55
N TYR A 180 7.16 8.56 -14.51
CA TYR A 180 7.25 9.15 -13.17
C TYR A 180 8.61 8.79 -12.55
N PRO A 181 9.25 9.71 -11.80
CA PRO A 181 10.50 9.40 -11.12
C PRO A 181 10.28 8.34 -10.04
N VAL A 182 11.07 7.27 -10.10
CA VAL A 182 11.18 6.27 -9.04
C VAL A 182 12.19 6.80 -8.04
N ILE A 183 11.78 6.98 -6.79
CA ILE A 183 12.72 7.32 -5.73
C ILE A 183 13.31 6.01 -5.21
N VAL A 184 14.56 5.75 -5.57
CA VAL A 184 15.32 4.60 -5.08
C VAL A 184 16.15 5.07 -3.90
N THR A 185 15.95 4.48 -2.73
CA THR A 185 16.89 4.65 -1.63
C THR A 185 18.09 3.75 -1.90
N ASP A 186 19.23 4.36 -2.13
CA ASP A 186 20.50 3.77 -2.58
C ASP A 186 20.89 2.52 -1.79
N VAL A 187 21.20 1.44 -2.53
CA VAL A 187 21.72 0.20 -1.97
C VAL A 187 22.77 -0.36 -2.89
N GLY A 188 23.98 -0.44 -2.38
CA GLY A 188 25.08 -1.15 -3.00
C GLY A 188 24.71 -2.56 -3.44
N ASP A 189 25.19 -2.87 -4.62
CA ASP A 189 25.01 -4.11 -5.37
C ASP A 189 25.31 -5.38 -4.56
N ASN A 190 24.44 -6.36 -4.64
CA ASN A 190 24.88 -7.72 -4.97
C ASN A 190 23.71 -8.54 -5.56
N VAL A 191 23.89 -8.93 -6.79
CA VAL A 191 22.99 -9.80 -7.56
C VAL A 191 23.46 -11.22 -7.37
N THR A 192 22.56 -12.11 -6.98
CA THR A 192 22.40 -13.47 -7.56
C THR A 192 21.36 -14.25 -6.78
N GLY A 193 20.45 -14.89 -7.48
CA GLY A 193 19.63 -15.97 -6.95
C GLY A 193 18.15 -15.89 -7.32
N LEU A 194 17.80 -16.55 -8.38
CA LEU A 194 16.44 -17.03 -8.68
C LEU A 194 15.84 -17.73 -7.46
N ALA A 195 14.62 -17.36 -7.08
CA ALA A 195 13.58 -18.33 -6.72
C ALA A 195 12.39 -17.63 -6.09
N THR A 196 11.27 -17.69 -6.73
CA THR A 196 9.95 -18.10 -6.25
C THR A 196 9.85 -18.28 -4.73
N ASP A 197 9.54 -17.19 -4.02
CA ASP A 197 8.80 -17.23 -2.77
C ASP A 197 8.01 -15.93 -2.64
N LEU A 198 6.80 -15.97 -3.20
CA LEU A 198 5.77 -15.01 -2.84
C LEU A 198 5.38 -15.35 -1.39
N ALA A 199 6.13 -14.82 -0.44
CA ALA A 199 5.79 -14.89 0.96
C ALA A 199 4.50 -14.08 1.15
N ILE A 200 3.36 -14.77 1.08
CA ILE A 200 2.17 -14.31 1.76
C ILE A 200 2.59 -14.25 3.21
N ASP A 201 2.57 -13.05 3.81
CA ASP A 201 2.86 -12.82 5.23
C ASP A 201 2.29 -13.96 6.08
N ALA A 202 3.14 -14.92 6.42
CA ALA A 202 2.78 -15.98 7.34
C ALA A 202 2.79 -15.39 8.75
N PRO A 203 1.82 -15.68 9.60
CA PRO A 203 1.90 -15.28 11.00
C PRO A 203 3.17 -15.86 11.60
N SER A 204 4.02 -14.99 12.17
CA SER A 204 5.11 -15.41 13.02
C SER A 204 4.54 -16.22 14.18
N VAL A 205 4.84 -17.50 14.21
CA VAL A 205 4.61 -18.35 15.38
C VAL A 205 5.68 -17.95 16.39
N GLN A 206 5.31 -17.21 17.41
CA GLN A 206 6.10 -17.14 18.64
C GLN A 206 5.99 -18.51 19.30
N ALA A 207 7.09 -19.26 19.33
CA ALA A 207 7.24 -20.40 20.18
C ALA A 207 7.24 -19.90 21.63
N GLY A 208 6.27 -20.33 22.42
CA GLY A 208 6.25 -20.29 23.87
C GLY A 208 6.92 -21.53 24.44
#